data_7fc142c7184dd33f042a3d42b3375673
#
_entry.id   7fc142c7184dd33f042a3d42b3375673
#
_cell.length_a   1.000
_cell.length_b   1.000
_cell.length_c   1.000
_cell.angle_alpha   90.00
_cell.angle_beta   90.00
_cell.angle_gamma   90.00
#
_symmetry.space_group_name_H-M   'P 1'
#
loop_
_entity.id
_entity.type
_entity.pdbx_description
1 polymer ?
#
loop_
_entity_poly.entity_id
_entity_poly.type
_entity_poly.pdbx_seq_one_letter_code
_entity_poly.pdbx_strand_id
1 'polypeptide(L)'
;LTYKGRVFGFGSGEKRQLGYSDYLFKSTPVEITEIFSLNLDEKITFLACGDDFNIALTSNNRVLSFGLDEDGQLGINDKNNQLVNDITDNFVMQDGDYLVDVKCGADHSIALSKNGYAYVWGSNKYGQLGIKDVSSLSKPTRIESIQESVIAVASGRYTSYVLTNQAQLYGFGSDSYGQLATHDVILTSNKKITPYLMNAGFDLENDE
;
A
#
# COMPACT_ATOMS: atom_id res chain seq x y z
N LEU A 1 -10.47 5.95 -12.29
CA LEU A 1 -10.18 4.88 -13.25
C LEU A 1 -11.46 4.44 -13.94
N THR A 2 -11.42 4.25 -15.25
CA THR A 2 -12.52 3.72 -16.06
C THR A 2 -12.23 2.26 -16.47
N TYR A 3 -13.27 1.55 -16.93
CA TYR A 3 -13.12 0.16 -17.42
C TYR A 3 -12.21 0.04 -18.67
N LYS A 4 -11.97 1.15 -19.38
CA LYS A 4 -11.02 1.22 -20.53
C LYS A 4 -9.59 1.52 -20.10
N GLY A 5 -9.32 1.66 -18.79
CA GLY A 5 -8.01 1.99 -18.25
C GLY A 5 -7.66 3.48 -18.29
N ARG A 6 -8.62 4.36 -18.61
CA ARG A 6 -8.41 5.82 -18.54
C ARG A 6 -8.43 6.27 -17.09
N VAL A 7 -7.50 7.13 -16.71
CA VAL A 7 -7.35 7.68 -15.36
C VAL A 7 -7.70 9.17 -15.36
N PHE A 8 -8.51 9.59 -14.39
CA PHE A 8 -8.84 10.97 -14.16
C PHE A 8 -8.40 11.38 -12.76
N GLY A 9 -7.73 12.52 -12.65
CA GLY A 9 -7.30 13.13 -11.40
C GLY A 9 -7.97 14.47 -11.16
N PHE A 10 -8.23 14.79 -9.89
CA PHE A 10 -8.72 16.09 -9.42
C PHE A 10 -8.35 16.29 -7.95
N GLY A 11 -8.42 17.51 -7.47
CA GLY A 11 -8.00 17.88 -6.13
C GLY A 11 -6.65 18.58 -6.12
N SER A 12 -5.90 18.46 -5.01
CA SER A 12 -4.58 19.08 -4.86
C SER A 12 -3.52 18.43 -5.74
N GLY A 13 -2.66 19.26 -6.33
CA GLY A 13 -1.46 18.84 -7.07
C GLY A 13 -0.16 19.26 -6.39
N GLU A 14 -0.21 19.88 -5.18
CA GLU A 14 0.94 20.49 -4.50
C GLU A 14 2.09 19.52 -4.20
N LYS A 15 1.77 18.23 -4.06
CA LYS A 15 2.74 17.14 -3.81
C LYS A 15 2.94 16.24 -5.02
N ARG A 16 2.55 16.70 -6.23
CA ARG A 16 2.59 15.93 -7.49
C ARG A 16 1.66 14.70 -7.50
N GLN A 17 0.72 14.60 -6.56
CA GLN A 17 -0.22 13.49 -6.46
C GLN A 17 -1.22 13.42 -7.65
N LEU A 18 -1.23 14.43 -8.52
CA LEU A 18 -1.93 14.38 -9.81
C LEU A 18 -1.02 13.99 -10.98
N GLY A 19 0.28 13.71 -10.74
CA GLY A 19 1.25 13.35 -11.78
C GLY A 19 1.65 14.50 -12.69
N TYR A 20 1.39 15.75 -12.30
CA TYR A 20 1.81 16.96 -13.02
C TYR A 20 2.91 17.71 -12.25
N SER A 21 3.72 18.45 -12.99
CA SER A 21 4.78 19.31 -12.43
C SER A 21 4.30 20.73 -12.09
N ASP A 22 3.07 21.09 -12.42
CA ASP A 22 2.54 22.45 -12.27
C ASP A 22 2.11 22.79 -10.84
N TYR A 23 2.08 21.84 -9.93
CA TYR A 23 1.67 21.99 -8.53
C TYR A 23 0.30 22.63 -8.31
N LEU A 24 -0.53 22.66 -9.34
CA LEU A 24 -1.86 23.28 -9.30
C LEU A 24 -2.92 22.29 -8.84
N PHE A 25 -3.95 22.82 -8.18
CA PHE A 25 -5.15 22.03 -7.94
C PHE A 25 -6.02 21.97 -9.22
N LYS A 26 -6.76 20.87 -9.37
CA LYS A 26 -7.75 20.70 -10.42
C LYS A 26 -9.13 20.57 -9.77
N SER A 27 -10.00 21.57 -9.98
CA SER A 27 -11.36 21.58 -9.43
C SER A 27 -12.34 20.68 -10.18
N THR A 28 -11.94 20.22 -11.36
CA THR A 28 -12.72 19.30 -12.21
C THR A 28 -11.85 18.12 -12.61
N PRO A 29 -12.44 16.93 -12.88
CA PRO A 29 -11.69 15.77 -13.35
C PRO A 29 -10.93 16.07 -14.65
N VAL A 30 -9.62 15.85 -14.66
CA VAL A 30 -8.73 15.97 -15.80
C VAL A 30 -8.19 14.59 -16.13
N GLU A 31 -8.18 14.21 -17.40
CA GLU A 31 -7.57 12.96 -17.81
C GLU A 31 -6.05 13.03 -17.64
N ILE A 32 -5.50 12.04 -16.95
CA ILE A 32 -4.07 11.93 -16.64
C ILE A 32 -3.45 10.64 -17.17
N THR A 33 -4.14 9.90 -18.03
CA THR A 33 -3.69 8.59 -18.53
C THR A 33 -2.32 8.65 -19.21
N GLU A 34 -2.01 9.76 -19.90
CA GLU A 34 -0.75 9.94 -20.62
C GLU A 34 0.50 9.99 -19.74
N ILE A 35 0.36 10.38 -18.45
CA ILE A 35 1.52 10.47 -17.53
C ILE A 35 2.18 9.10 -17.29
N PHE A 36 1.45 8.00 -17.47
CA PHE A 36 1.92 6.65 -17.15
C PHE A 36 2.85 6.05 -18.20
N SER A 37 3.01 6.69 -19.38
CA SER A 37 3.86 6.18 -20.46
C SER A 37 3.63 4.68 -20.73
N LEU A 38 2.37 4.32 -20.95
CA LEU A 38 1.95 2.93 -21.14
C LEU A 38 2.46 2.38 -22.46
N ASN A 39 2.78 1.09 -22.51
CA ASN A 39 3.12 0.38 -23.73
C ASN A 39 1.87 0.20 -24.62
N LEU A 40 2.08 -0.26 -25.87
CA LEU A 40 0.97 -0.61 -26.76
C LEU A 40 0.05 -1.66 -26.09
N ASP A 41 -1.26 -1.41 -26.13
CA ASP A 41 -2.30 -2.25 -25.50
C ASP A 41 -2.24 -2.38 -23.96
N GLU A 42 -1.28 -1.72 -23.31
CA GLU A 42 -1.23 -1.66 -21.85
C GLU A 42 -2.25 -0.67 -21.31
N LYS A 43 -2.84 -1.00 -20.17
CA LYS A 43 -3.81 -0.14 -19.48
C LYS A 43 -3.64 -0.19 -17.97
N ILE A 44 -4.05 0.87 -17.29
CA ILE A 44 -4.18 0.85 -15.82
C ILE A 44 -5.36 -0.04 -15.45
N THR A 45 -5.12 -0.99 -14.53
CA THR A 45 -6.12 -1.95 -14.05
C THR A 45 -6.55 -1.67 -12.63
N PHE A 46 -5.69 -1.04 -11.84
CA PHE A 46 -5.94 -0.73 -10.43
C PHE A 46 -5.27 0.57 -10.00
N LEU A 47 -5.89 1.28 -9.04
CA LEU A 47 -5.35 2.48 -8.40
C LEU A 47 -5.61 2.41 -6.89
N ALA A 48 -4.58 2.72 -6.10
CA ALA A 48 -4.67 2.98 -4.68
C ALA A 48 -4.11 4.39 -4.39
N CYS A 49 -4.78 5.11 -3.49
CA CYS A 49 -4.41 6.48 -3.12
C CYS A 49 -4.12 6.55 -1.64
N GLY A 50 -2.98 7.15 -1.26
CA GLY A 50 -2.67 7.61 0.08
C GLY A 50 -3.11 9.07 0.30
N ASP A 51 -2.59 9.73 1.35
CA ASP A 51 -2.91 11.14 1.59
C ASP A 51 -2.35 12.02 0.44
N ASP A 52 -1.09 11.84 0.04
CA ASP A 52 -0.43 12.66 -0.98
C ASP A 52 0.33 11.84 -2.05
N PHE A 53 0.04 10.56 -2.19
CA PHE A 53 0.68 9.69 -3.18
C PHE A 53 -0.29 8.64 -3.74
N ASN A 54 0.12 7.99 -4.82
CA ASN A 54 -0.70 6.98 -5.48
C ASN A 54 0.18 5.84 -6.00
N ILE A 55 -0.42 4.65 -6.05
CA ILE A 55 0.13 3.47 -6.69
C ILE A 55 -0.85 2.98 -7.75
N ALA A 56 -0.35 2.65 -8.94
CA ALA A 56 -1.12 2.09 -10.04
C ALA A 56 -0.57 0.73 -10.44
N LEU A 57 -1.46 -0.21 -10.76
CA LEU A 57 -1.10 -1.48 -11.39
C LEU A 57 -1.53 -1.45 -12.86
N THR A 58 -0.75 -2.08 -13.72
CA THR A 58 -1.06 -2.17 -15.15
C THR A 58 -1.42 -3.60 -15.57
N SER A 59 -2.02 -3.74 -16.75
CA SER A 59 -2.32 -5.05 -17.35
C SER A 59 -1.07 -5.88 -17.70
N ASN A 60 0.10 -5.24 -17.74
CA ASN A 60 1.38 -5.88 -17.99
C ASN A 60 2.16 -6.14 -16.70
N ASN A 61 1.45 -6.13 -15.54
CA ASN A 61 2.00 -6.36 -14.20
C ASN A 61 3.04 -5.32 -13.75
N ARG A 62 3.08 -4.13 -14.36
CA ARG A 62 3.92 -3.03 -13.86
C ARG A 62 3.27 -2.40 -12.63
N VAL A 63 4.13 -1.91 -11.75
CA VAL A 63 3.77 -1.16 -10.54
C VAL A 63 4.30 0.26 -10.70
N LEU A 64 3.41 1.23 -10.77
CA LEU A 64 3.75 2.63 -11.00
C LEU A 64 3.39 3.45 -9.75
N SER A 65 4.25 4.40 -9.37
CA SER A 65 4.03 5.26 -8.20
C SER A 65 4.26 6.73 -8.53
N PHE A 66 3.49 7.63 -7.90
CA PHE A 66 3.61 9.08 -8.08
C PHE A 66 3.04 9.87 -6.90
N GLY A 67 3.56 11.06 -6.69
CA GLY A 67 3.20 11.94 -5.59
C GLY A 67 4.36 12.21 -4.63
N LEU A 68 4.05 12.34 -3.33
CA LEU A 68 5.01 12.60 -2.25
C LEU A 68 5.83 11.35 -1.91
N ASP A 69 7.12 11.55 -1.58
CA ASP A 69 8.06 10.48 -1.17
C ASP A 69 8.96 10.88 0.01
N GLU A 70 8.42 11.57 1.00
CA GLU A 70 9.22 11.97 2.18
C GLU A 70 9.58 10.80 3.10
N ASP A 71 8.71 9.80 3.18
CA ASP A 71 8.87 8.60 4.02
C ASP A 71 9.15 7.31 3.21
N GLY A 72 9.43 7.43 1.90
CA GLY A 72 9.67 6.29 1.01
C GLY A 72 8.39 5.61 0.51
N GLN A 73 7.23 6.27 0.62
CA GLN A 73 5.92 5.72 0.26
C GLN A 73 5.75 5.41 -1.22
N LEU A 74 6.57 6.00 -2.10
CA LEU A 74 6.61 5.65 -3.51
C LEU A 74 7.34 4.34 -3.80
N GLY A 75 8.13 3.82 -2.86
CA GLY A 75 8.88 2.58 -3.07
C GLY A 75 10.08 2.74 -4.00
N ILE A 76 10.58 3.96 -4.18
CA ILE A 76 11.70 4.30 -5.04
C ILE A 76 12.99 4.06 -4.27
N ASN A 77 13.77 3.07 -4.69
CA ASN A 77 15.07 2.76 -4.08
C ASN A 77 16.15 3.80 -4.45
N ASP A 78 15.93 4.61 -5.46
CA ASP A 78 16.85 5.62 -5.96
C ASP A 78 16.20 7.02 -5.94
N LYS A 79 17.02 8.07 -5.71
CA LYS A 79 16.58 9.48 -5.63
C LYS A 79 16.21 10.10 -6.99
N ASN A 80 16.19 9.35 -8.06
CA ASN A 80 15.71 9.80 -9.38
C ASN A 80 14.17 9.89 -9.42
N ASN A 81 13.62 10.75 -8.57
CA ASN A 81 12.18 10.97 -8.45
C ASN A 81 11.62 11.60 -9.74
N GLN A 82 11.10 10.77 -10.63
CA GLN A 82 10.33 11.17 -11.79
C GLN A 82 8.89 11.54 -11.37
N LEU A 83 8.12 12.13 -12.28
CA LEU A 83 6.70 12.41 -12.04
C LEU A 83 5.90 11.13 -11.78
N VAL A 84 6.19 10.09 -12.55
CA VAL A 84 5.69 8.72 -12.35
C VAL A 84 6.88 7.78 -12.39
N ASN A 85 7.00 6.92 -11.40
CA ASN A 85 8.11 5.98 -11.25
C ASN A 85 7.62 4.56 -11.51
N ASP A 86 8.35 3.79 -12.31
CA ASP A 86 8.17 2.35 -12.40
C ASP A 86 9.00 1.69 -11.29
N ILE A 87 8.31 1.05 -10.37
CA ILE A 87 8.92 0.40 -9.20
C ILE A 87 8.83 -1.13 -9.27
N THR A 88 8.46 -1.67 -10.41
CA THR A 88 8.26 -3.12 -10.63
C THR A 88 9.48 -3.93 -10.19
N ASP A 89 10.67 -3.52 -10.62
CA ASP A 89 11.91 -4.22 -10.32
C ASP A 89 12.41 -4.02 -8.87
N ASN A 90 11.76 -3.15 -8.08
CA ASN A 90 12.11 -2.96 -6.68
C ASN A 90 11.55 -4.07 -5.77
N PHE A 91 10.60 -4.85 -6.26
CA PHE A 91 10.08 -6.02 -5.56
C PHE A 91 11.01 -7.22 -5.76
N VAL A 92 11.37 -7.88 -4.65
CA VAL A 92 12.09 -9.17 -4.71
C VAL A 92 11.03 -10.27 -4.78
N MET A 93 10.64 -10.64 -5.99
CA MET A 93 9.62 -11.66 -6.26
C MET A 93 10.23 -12.90 -6.91
N GLN A 94 9.53 -14.03 -6.80
CA GLN A 94 9.85 -15.24 -7.56
C GLN A 94 9.46 -15.06 -9.04
N ASP A 95 10.09 -15.82 -9.91
CA ASP A 95 9.76 -15.81 -11.35
C ASP A 95 8.27 -16.05 -11.59
N GLY A 96 7.66 -15.16 -12.35
CA GLY A 96 6.24 -15.23 -12.70
C GLY A 96 5.26 -14.74 -11.61
N ASP A 97 5.76 -14.26 -10.46
CA ASP A 97 4.95 -13.58 -9.45
C ASP A 97 4.73 -12.11 -9.82
N TYR A 98 3.60 -11.54 -9.42
CA TYR A 98 3.24 -10.14 -9.65
C TYR A 98 2.19 -9.68 -8.64
N LEU A 99 2.02 -8.37 -8.48
CA LEU A 99 1.01 -7.83 -7.58
C LEU A 99 -0.41 -7.98 -8.16
N VAL A 100 -1.32 -8.44 -7.31
CA VAL A 100 -2.75 -8.57 -7.62
C VAL A 100 -3.61 -7.56 -6.87
N ASP A 101 -3.09 -6.98 -5.79
CA ASP A 101 -3.77 -5.95 -5.00
C ASP A 101 -2.75 -5.02 -4.34
N VAL A 102 -3.13 -3.76 -4.13
CA VAL A 102 -2.35 -2.78 -3.38
C VAL A 102 -3.30 -1.84 -2.62
N LYS A 103 -2.93 -1.51 -1.40
CA LYS A 103 -3.65 -0.53 -0.56
C LYS A 103 -2.66 0.51 -0.04
N CYS A 104 -3.14 1.74 0.12
CA CYS A 104 -2.35 2.83 0.68
C CYS A 104 -2.99 3.32 1.97
N GLY A 105 -2.16 3.57 2.99
CA GLY A 105 -2.51 4.39 4.14
C GLY A 105 -2.15 5.85 3.91
N ALA A 106 -1.94 6.64 4.98
CA ALA A 106 -1.50 8.02 4.83
C ALA A 106 -0.16 8.10 4.08
N ASP A 107 0.87 7.42 4.60
CA ASP A 107 2.26 7.51 4.14
C ASP A 107 2.91 6.12 4.02
N HIS A 108 2.12 5.06 3.83
CA HIS A 108 2.62 3.71 3.64
C HIS A 108 1.76 2.93 2.66
N SER A 109 2.32 1.87 2.12
CA SER A 109 1.65 0.96 1.19
C SER A 109 1.77 -0.47 1.67
N ILE A 110 0.75 -1.27 1.37
CA ILE A 110 0.75 -2.72 1.51
C ILE A 110 0.22 -3.34 0.23
N ALA A 111 0.86 -4.40 -0.24
CA ALA A 111 0.49 -5.07 -1.48
C ALA A 111 0.46 -6.59 -1.30
N LEU A 112 -0.36 -7.24 -2.11
CA LEU A 112 -0.51 -8.68 -2.20
C LEU A 112 -0.02 -9.18 -3.56
N SER A 113 0.87 -10.17 -3.55
CA SER A 113 1.26 -10.87 -4.77
C SER A 113 0.36 -12.06 -5.08
N LYS A 114 0.36 -12.50 -6.34
CA LYS A 114 -0.38 -13.66 -6.81
C LYS A 114 -0.03 -14.94 -6.04
N ASN A 115 1.23 -15.08 -5.63
CA ASN A 115 1.71 -16.25 -4.88
C ASN A 115 1.40 -16.15 -3.37
N GLY A 116 0.64 -15.14 -2.92
CA GLY A 116 0.19 -15.01 -1.54
C GLY A 116 1.23 -14.41 -0.60
N TYR A 117 2.12 -13.54 -1.08
CA TYR A 117 3.06 -12.79 -0.26
C TYR A 117 2.57 -11.34 -0.07
N ALA A 118 2.72 -10.83 1.16
CA ALA A 118 2.46 -9.44 1.45
C ALA A 118 3.77 -8.62 1.45
N TYR A 119 3.74 -7.46 0.81
CA TYR A 119 4.84 -6.48 0.75
C TYR A 119 4.40 -5.17 1.36
N VAL A 120 5.32 -4.49 2.07
CA VAL A 120 5.09 -3.20 2.72
C VAL A 120 6.22 -2.23 2.43
N TRP A 121 5.91 -0.93 2.37
CA TRP A 121 6.90 0.15 2.25
C TRP A 121 6.30 1.49 2.68
N GLY A 122 7.14 2.52 2.79
CA GLY A 122 6.76 3.85 3.28
C GLY A 122 7.04 4.02 4.77
N SER A 123 6.28 4.83 5.44
CA SER A 123 6.41 5.19 6.85
C SER A 123 6.12 4.02 7.79
N ASN A 124 6.94 3.91 8.86
CA ASN A 124 6.75 2.95 9.96
C ASN A 124 6.69 3.64 11.33
N LYS A 125 6.39 4.95 11.36
CA LYS A 125 6.37 5.75 12.61
C LYS A 125 5.44 5.18 13.67
N TYR A 126 4.37 4.51 13.24
CA TYR A 126 3.38 3.87 14.11
C TYR A 126 3.45 2.34 14.09
N GLY A 127 4.45 1.74 13.42
CA GLY A 127 4.56 0.29 13.26
C GLY A 127 3.71 -0.28 12.12
N GLN A 128 3.18 0.57 11.23
CA GLN A 128 2.27 0.19 10.15
C GLN A 128 2.86 -0.70 9.06
N LEU A 129 4.18 -0.92 9.05
CA LEU A 129 4.83 -1.90 8.18
C LEU A 129 4.94 -3.29 8.81
N GLY A 130 4.71 -3.43 10.12
CA GLY A 130 4.87 -4.70 10.82
C GLY A 130 6.31 -5.21 10.90
N ILE A 131 7.30 -4.34 10.64
CA ILE A 131 8.73 -4.65 10.63
C ILE A 131 9.41 -3.87 11.76
N LYS A 132 10.16 -4.57 12.61
CA LYS A 132 10.87 -3.97 13.75
C LYS A 132 12.07 -3.14 13.29
N ASP A 133 12.47 -2.21 14.15
CA ASP A 133 13.73 -1.47 14.10
C ASP A 133 13.97 -0.64 12.82
N VAL A 134 12.88 -0.30 12.12
CA VAL A 134 12.91 0.61 10.98
C VAL A 134 11.88 1.73 11.17
N SER A 135 12.22 2.96 10.80
CA SER A 135 11.32 4.12 10.83
C SER A 135 10.56 4.32 9.51
N SER A 136 11.13 3.84 8.43
CA SER A 136 10.53 3.83 7.09
C SER A 136 11.29 2.88 6.17
N LEU A 137 10.67 2.50 5.06
CA LEU A 137 11.28 1.70 4.00
C LEU A 137 11.00 2.35 2.64
N SER A 138 12.06 2.74 1.93
CA SER A 138 11.97 3.27 0.56
C SER A 138 11.93 2.18 -0.51
N LYS A 139 11.97 0.90 -0.12
CA LYS A 139 11.89 -0.25 -1.01
C LYS A 139 10.81 -1.21 -0.52
N PRO A 140 9.94 -1.71 -1.42
CA PRO A 140 8.98 -2.75 -1.07
C PRO A 140 9.67 -3.96 -0.43
N THR A 141 9.22 -4.34 0.75
CA THR A 141 9.83 -5.39 1.56
C THR A 141 8.77 -6.41 1.95
N ARG A 142 9.05 -7.69 1.75
CA ARG A 142 8.15 -8.78 2.12
C ARG A 142 8.04 -8.90 3.64
N ILE A 143 6.83 -9.18 4.13
CA ILE A 143 6.58 -9.50 5.54
C ILE A 143 6.95 -10.95 5.79
N GLU A 144 8.17 -11.20 6.29
CA GLU A 144 8.67 -12.56 6.52
C GLU A 144 8.09 -13.22 7.78
N SER A 145 7.44 -12.46 8.67
CA SER A 145 6.85 -13.00 9.91
C SER A 145 5.50 -13.69 9.72
N ILE A 146 4.87 -13.53 8.56
CA ILE A 146 3.64 -14.24 8.17
C ILE A 146 4.05 -15.32 7.17
N GLN A 147 3.91 -16.58 7.58
CA GLN A 147 4.36 -17.74 6.80
C GLN A 147 3.23 -18.32 5.94
N GLU A 148 1.98 -18.09 6.35
CA GLU A 148 0.79 -18.56 5.67
C GLU A 148 0.57 -17.76 4.38
N SER A 149 -0.10 -18.37 3.41
CA SER A 149 -0.48 -17.70 2.18
C SER A 149 -1.50 -16.60 2.47
N VAL A 150 -1.16 -15.37 2.11
CA VAL A 150 -2.03 -14.20 2.23
C VAL A 150 -3.06 -14.22 1.11
N ILE A 151 -4.32 -13.96 1.45
CA ILE A 151 -5.46 -13.91 0.51
C ILE A 151 -6.08 -12.53 0.38
N ALA A 152 -5.85 -11.65 1.37
CA ALA A 152 -6.30 -10.26 1.30
C ALA A 152 -5.41 -9.34 2.14
N VAL A 153 -5.31 -8.09 1.72
CA VAL A 153 -4.66 -7.00 2.45
C VAL A 153 -5.60 -5.79 2.53
N ALA A 154 -5.49 -5.05 3.64
CA ALA A 154 -6.22 -3.80 3.82
C ALA A 154 -5.32 -2.78 4.56
N SER A 155 -5.63 -1.50 4.40
CA SER A 155 -4.93 -0.40 5.03
C SER A 155 -5.94 0.57 5.64
N GLY A 156 -5.67 0.99 6.88
CA GLY A 156 -6.20 2.21 7.45
C GLY A 156 -5.15 3.32 7.34
N ARG A 157 -5.42 4.49 7.92
CA ARG A 157 -4.50 5.63 7.83
C ARG A 157 -3.10 5.31 8.32
N TYR A 158 -2.97 4.64 9.47
CA TYR A 158 -1.72 4.26 10.13
C TYR A 158 -1.72 2.80 10.58
N THR A 159 -2.50 1.95 9.93
CA THR A 159 -2.63 0.53 10.23
C THR A 159 -2.61 -0.29 8.96
N SER A 160 -2.18 -1.53 9.07
CA SER A 160 -2.25 -2.53 8.02
C SER A 160 -2.88 -3.81 8.53
N TYR A 161 -3.55 -4.51 7.65
CA TYR A 161 -4.21 -5.79 7.94
C TYR A 161 -3.89 -6.81 6.86
N VAL A 162 -3.71 -8.04 7.29
CA VAL A 162 -3.41 -9.19 6.43
C VAL A 162 -4.30 -10.35 6.82
N LEU A 163 -5.06 -10.88 5.87
CA LEU A 163 -5.86 -12.09 6.04
C LEU A 163 -5.17 -13.25 5.32
N THR A 164 -5.03 -14.39 6.01
CA THR A 164 -4.41 -15.59 5.45
C THR A 164 -5.45 -16.63 5.00
N ASN A 165 -5.01 -17.60 4.21
CA ASN A 165 -5.83 -18.73 3.76
C ASN A 165 -6.25 -19.69 4.90
N GLN A 166 -5.71 -19.50 6.11
CA GLN A 166 -6.12 -20.21 7.33
C GLN A 166 -7.12 -19.39 8.16
N ALA A 167 -7.76 -18.36 7.57
CA ALA A 167 -8.68 -17.44 8.22
C ALA A 167 -8.04 -16.66 9.41
N GLN A 168 -6.72 -16.50 9.41
CA GLN A 168 -6.02 -15.71 10.42
C GLN A 168 -5.95 -14.24 9.96
N LEU A 169 -6.43 -13.34 10.80
CA LEU A 169 -6.36 -11.90 10.58
C LEU A 169 -5.24 -11.30 11.42
N TYR A 170 -4.23 -10.76 10.76
CA TYR A 170 -3.14 -10.00 11.40
C TYR A 170 -3.37 -8.51 11.25
N GLY A 171 -3.16 -7.75 12.33
CA GLY A 171 -3.18 -6.29 12.34
C GLY A 171 -1.88 -5.73 12.91
N PHE A 172 -1.42 -4.58 12.39
CA PHE A 172 -0.24 -3.88 12.89
C PHE A 172 -0.30 -2.39 12.57
N GLY A 173 0.44 -1.58 13.33
CA GLY A 173 0.41 -0.13 13.24
C GLY A 173 -0.16 0.54 14.49
N SER A 174 -0.80 1.69 14.33
CA SER A 174 -1.39 2.46 15.41
C SER A 174 -2.58 1.73 16.04
N ASP A 175 -2.64 1.76 17.37
CA ASP A 175 -3.78 1.27 18.15
C ASP A 175 -4.32 2.31 19.14
N SER A 176 -4.11 3.59 18.84
CA SER A 176 -4.47 4.71 19.71
C SER A 176 -5.97 4.80 20.00
N TYR A 177 -6.78 4.19 19.18
CA TYR A 177 -8.25 4.17 19.29
C TYR A 177 -8.82 2.75 19.36
N GLY A 178 -7.97 1.73 19.63
CA GLY A 178 -8.39 0.33 19.69
C GLY A 178 -8.69 -0.31 18.32
N GLN A 179 -8.19 0.26 17.23
CA GLN A 179 -8.46 -0.22 15.86
C GLN A 179 -7.85 -1.58 15.54
N LEU A 180 -6.93 -2.06 16.38
CA LEU A 180 -6.36 -3.39 16.26
C LEU A 180 -7.03 -4.42 17.17
N ALA A 181 -8.13 -4.03 17.87
CA ALA A 181 -8.89 -4.88 18.78
C ALA A 181 -7.99 -5.61 19.81
N THR A 182 -6.91 -4.97 20.25
CA THR A 182 -6.03 -5.52 21.28
C THR A 182 -6.70 -5.31 22.65
N HIS A 183 -7.05 -6.40 23.35
CA HIS A 183 -7.66 -6.33 24.67
C HIS A 183 -6.69 -5.85 25.78
N ASP A 184 -5.42 -5.70 25.50
CA ASP A 184 -4.41 -5.27 26.46
C ASP A 184 -4.48 -3.77 26.71
N VAL A 185 -5.21 -3.39 27.74
CA VAL A 185 -5.41 -2.01 28.23
C VAL A 185 -4.09 -1.36 28.71
N ILE A 186 -2.97 -2.07 28.73
CA ILE A 186 -1.67 -1.58 29.17
C ILE A 186 -0.63 -1.75 28.06
N LEU A 187 -0.84 -1.07 26.94
CA LEU A 187 0.24 -0.86 25.99
C LEU A 187 1.07 0.35 26.46
N THR A 188 2.32 0.13 26.78
CA THR A 188 3.32 1.20 27.03
C THR A 188 3.59 2.01 25.75
N SER A 189 3.07 1.54 24.60
CA SER A 189 3.03 2.27 23.32
C SER A 189 1.74 1.94 22.58
N ASN A 190 0.99 2.97 22.14
CA ASN A 190 -0.25 2.83 21.37
C ASN A 190 0.01 2.35 19.91
N LYS A 191 0.87 1.34 19.74
CA LYS A 191 1.21 0.80 18.42
C LYS A 191 1.67 -0.66 18.50
N LYS A 192 1.36 -1.44 17.47
CA LYS A 192 1.89 -2.79 17.25
C LYS A 192 2.90 -2.75 16.11
N ILE A 193 4.15 -2.98 16.44
CA ILE A 193 5.29 -2.90 15.49
C ILE A 193 5.57 -4.23 14.77
N THR A 194 4.80 -5.28 15.09
CA THR A 194 4.84 -6.59 14.40
C THR A 194 3.42 -7.06 14.18
N PRO A 195 3.16 -7.89 13.16
CA PRO A 195 1.85 -8.50 12.95
C PRO A 195 1.31 -9.16 14.22
N TYR A 196 0.12 -8.77 14.60
CA TYR A 196 -0.59 -9.27 15.78
C TYR A 196 -1.83 -10.04 15.30
N LEU A 197 -1.97 -11.29 15.76
CA LEU A 197 -3.12 -12.13 15.42
C LEU A 197 -4.38 -11.61 16.16
N MET A 198 -5.38 -11.16 15.40
CA MET A 198 -6.58 -10.49 15.92
C MET A 198 -7.73 -11.46 16.24
N ASN A 199 -7.57 -12.75 16.03
CA ASN A 199 -8.66 -13.75 16.13
C ASN A 199 -9.25 -13.89 17.55
N ALA A 200 -8.62 -13.37 18.57
CA ALA A 200 -9.07 -13.52 19.97
C ALA A 200 -10.33 -12.71 20.34
N GLY A 201 -10.82 -11.84 19.44
CA GLY A 201 -11.99 -10.98 19.69
C GLY A 201 -13.22 -11.27 18.80
N PHE A 202 -13.10 -12.15 17.82
CA PHE A 202 -14.19 -12.53 16.94
C PHE A 202 -14.69 -13.93 17.28
N ASP A 203 -15.75 -14.01 18.09
CA ASP A 203 -16.44 -15.27 18.38
C ASP A 203 -17.41 -15.52 17.21
N LEU A 204 -16.88 -16.10 16.12
CA LEU A 204 -17.66 -16.41 14.90
C LEU A 204 -18.51 -17.68 15.06
N GLU A 205 -18.54 -18.31 16.25
CA GLU A 205 -19.27 -19.56 16.47
C GLU A 205 -20.75 -19.36 16.86
N ASN A 206 -21.24 -18.13 17.02
CA ASN A 206 -22.58 -17.88 17.57
C ASN A 206 -23.59 -17.20 16.62
N ASP A 207 -23.32 -17.12 15.31
CA ASP A 207 -24.28 -16.61 14.33
C ASP A 207 -24.81 -17.73 13.39
N GLU A 208 -25.45 -18.77 13.96
CA GLU A 208 -26.37 -19.69 13.25
C GLU A 208 -27.83 -19.39 13.64
#